data_69e8ef0d025fe9aa4bd2cc76b91f2f80
#
_entry.id   69e8ef0d025fe9aa4bd2cc76b91f2f80
#
_cell.length_a   1.000
_cell.length_b   1.000
_cell.length_c   1.000
_cell.angle_alpha   90.00
_cell.angle_beta   90.00
_cell.angle_gamma   90.00
#
_symmetry.space_group_name_H-M   'P 1'
#
loop_
_entity.id
_entity.type
_entity.pdbx_description
1 polymer ?
#
loop_
_entity_poly.entity_id
_entity_poly.type
_entity_poly.pdbx_seq_one_letter_code
_entity_poly.pdbx_strand_id
1 'polypeptide(L)'
;MQALVDSTGITARQRQVIELIAQGLSNDEVGQQLGISPRTAKAHSDALRQKLGVPRRRQIPVAFRLLTGEDPLAACLASAHADNRG
;
A
#
# COMPACT_ATOMS: atom_id res chain seq x y z
N MET A 1 19.52 -3.72 7.79
CA MET A 1 19.27 -3.18 7.81
C MET A 1 18.16 -2.41 7.99
N GLN A 2 18.07 -1.70 8.71
CA GLN A 2 17.09 -0.96 8.94
C GLN A 2 16.87 0.01 8.00
N ALA A 3 17.65 0.15 7.19
CA ALA A 3 17.49 1.07 6.12
C ALA A 3 16.20 0.84 5.37
N LEU A 4 15.65 -0.34 5.53
CA LEU A 4 14.42 -0.64 4.84
C LEU A 4 13.20 -0.10 5.52
N VAL A 5 13.36 0.39 6.73
CA VAL A 5 12.25 0.92 7.49
C VAL A 5 12.40 2.42 7.51
N ASP A 6 11.52 3.12 6.82
CA ASP A 6 11.60 4.56 6.81
C ASP A 6 11.08 5.12 8.13
N SER A 7 11.09 6.43 8.25
CA SER A 7 10.70 7.08 9.51
C SER A 7 9.24 6.87 9.86
N THR A 8 8.43 6.37 8.94
CA THR A 8 7.02 6.13 9.22
C THR A 8 6.79 4.77 9.85
N GLY A 9 7.80 3.88 9.80
CA GLY A 9 7.64 2.53 10.29
C GLY A 9 6.88 1.62 9.34
N ILE A 10 6.66 2.05 8.10
CA ILE A 10 5.95 1.26 7.12
C ILE A 10 6.93 0.39 6.36
N THR A 11 6.74 -0.92 6.42
CA THR A 11 7.64 -1.88 5.78
C THR A 11 7.43 -1.91 4.27
N ALA A 12 8.37 -2.54 3.56
CA ALA A 12 8.24 -2.69 2.12
C ALA A 12 6.98 -3.47 1.75
N ARG A 13 6.66 -4.52 2.50
CA ARG A 13 5.45 -5.30 2.24
C ARG A 13 4.20 -4.45 2.48
N GLN A 14 4.21 -3.65 3.54
CA GLN A 14 3.08 -2.78 3.84
C GLN A 14 2.90 -1.73 2.76
N ARG A 15 4.01 -1.23 2.21
CA ARG A 15 3.95 -0.27 1.12
C ARG A 15 3.31 -0.92 -0.12
N GLN A 16 3.63 -2.18 -0.41
CA GLN A 16 3.00 -2.89 -1.50
C GLN A 16 1.49 -3.02 -1.28
N VAL A 17 1.08 -3.30 -0.05
CA VAL A 17 -0.33 -3.40 0.27
C VAL A 17 -1.02 -2.06 0.03
N ILE A 18 -0.38 -0.96 0.45
CA ILE A 18 -0.95 0.37 0.25
C ILE A 18 -1.15 0.66 -1.24
N GLU A 19 -0.18 0.29 -2.07
CA GLU A 19 -0.28 0.52 -3.50
C GLU A 19 -1.45 -0.24 -4.11
N LEU A 20 -1.66 -1.48 -3.67
CA LEU A 20 -2.76 -2.27 -4.18
C LEU A 20 -4.11 -1.75 -3.69
N ILE A 21 -4.17 -1.30 -2.46
CA ILE A 21 -5.39 -0.68 -1.94
C ILE A 21 -5.70 0.58 -2.74
N ALA A 22 -4.68 1.36 -3.07
CA ALA A 22 -4.87 2.58 -3.85
C ALA A 22 -5.44 2.29 -5.23
N GLN A 23 -5.17 1.11 -5.76
CA GLN A 23 -5.71 0.69 -7.03
C GLN A 23 -7.14 0.18 -6.93
N GLY A 24 -7.68 0.09 -5.72
CA GLY A 24 -9.04 -0.35 -5.50
C GLY A 24 -9.21 -1.84 -5.27
N LEU A 25 -8.12 -2.56 -5.02
CA LEU A 25 -8.20 -4.00 -4.81
C LEU A 25 -8.79 -4.33 -3.44
N SER A 26 -9.55 -5.41 -3.39
CA SER A 26 -10.07 -5.94 -2.13
C SER A 26 -8.98 -6.73 -1.42
N ASN A 27 -9.24 -7.15 -0.18
CA ASN A 27 -8.28 -7.98 0.54
C ASN A 27 -8.03 -9.31 -0.17
N ASP A 28 -9.07 -9.88 -0.80
CA ASP A 28 -8.91 -11.11 -1.57
C ASP A 28 -7.97 -10.87 -2.75
N GLU A 29 -8.17 -9.76 -3.44
CA GLU A 29 -7.34 -9.42 -4.59
C GLU A 29 -5.92 -9.08 -4.20
N VAL A 30 -5.76 -8.36 -3.08
CA VAL A 30 -4.43 -8.07 -2.56
C VAL A 30 -3.72 -9.39 -2.22
N GLY A 31 -4.43 -10.31 -1.59
CA GLY A 31 -3.85 -11.61 -1.26
C GLY A 31 -3.40 -12.36 -2.50
N GLN A 32 -4.21 -12.34 -3.56
CA GLN A 32 -3.84 -13.00 -4.80
C GLN A 32 -2.60 -12.37 -5.41
N GLN A 33 -2.53 -11.06 -5.41
CA GLN A 33 -1.38 -10.37 -6.01
C GLN A 33 -0.08 -10.64 -5.24
N LEU A 34 -0.16 -10.75 -3.94
CA LEU A 34 1.02 -10.90 -3.10
C LEU A 34 1.31 -12.35 -2.71
N GLY A 35 0.44 -13.28 -3.08
CA GLY A 35 0.64 -14.68 -2.73
C GLY A 35 0.41 -14.95 -1.25
N ILE A 36 -0.49 -14.21 -0.61
CA ILE A 36 -0.82 -14.40 0.80
C ILE A 36 -2.32 -14.61 0.92
N SER A 37 -2.75 -15.11 2.08
CA SER A 37 -4.17 -15.37 2.28
C SER A 37 -4.93 -14.05 2.45
N PRO A 38 -6.24 -14.04 2.17
CA PRO A 38 -7.04 -12.84 2.41
C PRO A 38 -7.00 -12.41 3.88
N ARG A 39 -6.91 -13.38 4.79
CA ARG A 39 -6.81 -13.07 6.20
C ARG A 39 -5.53 -12.28 6.50
N THR A 40 -4.41 -12.71 5.91
CA THR A 40 -3.14 -12.02 6.10
C THR A 40 -3.21 -10.63 5.46
N ALA A 41 -3.83 -10.51 4.29
CA ALA A 41 -4.00 -9.22 3.65
C ALA A 41 -4.82 -8.28 4.54
N LYS A 42 -5.88 -8.81 5.17
CA LYS A 42 -6.69 -8.02 6.07
C LYS A 42 -5.87 -7.57 7.29
N ALA A 43 -5.03 -8.47 7.81
CA ALA A 43 -4.19 -8.12 8.95
C ALA A 43 -3.23 -6.98 8.60
N HIS A 44 -2.68 -7.00 7.39
CA HIS A 44 -1.83 -5.90 6.95
C HIS A 44 -2.60 -4.59 6.89
N SER A 45 -3.81 -4.61 6.35
CA SER A 45 -4.58 -3.37 6.24
C SER A 45 -5.00 -2.87 7.61
N ASP A 46 -5.33 -3.77 8.55
CA ASP A 46 -5.69 -3.36 9.90
C ASP A 46 -4.50 -2.72 10.59
N ALA A 47 -3.31 -3.30 10.44
CA ALA A 47 -2.10 -2.73 11.02
C ALA A 47 -1.81 -1.35 10.42
N LEU A 48 -2.03 -1.20 9.12
CA LEU A 48 -1.82 0.08 8.46
C LEU A 48 -2.80 1.14 8.94
N ARG A 49 -4.05 0.76 9.17
CA ARG A 49 -5.01 1.72 9.71
C ARG A 49 -4.55 2.23 11.07
N GLN A 50 -4.02 1.34 11.90
CA GLN A 50 -3.52 1.74 13.21
C GLN A 50 -2.30 2.63 13.08
N LYS A 51 -1.36 2.27 12.22
CA LYS A 51 -0.16 3.07 12.04
C LYS A 51 -0.45 4.46 11.49
N LEU A 52 -1.41 4.56 10.60
CA LEU A 52 -1.75 5.82 9.96
C LEU A 52 -2.86 6.57 10.67
N GLY A 53 -3.46 5.95 11.69
CA GLY A 53 -4.47 6.61 12.48
C GLY A 53 -5.78 6.88 11.77
N VAL A 54 -6.17 5.98 10.85
CA VAL A 54 -7.42 6.16 10.10
C VAL A 54 -8.39 5.03 10.40
N PRO A 55 -9.69 5.31 10.42
CA PRO A 55 -10.69 4.30 10.77
C PRO A 55 -11.10 3.41 9.61
N ARG A 56 -10.84 3.82 8.39
CA ARG A 56 -11.29 3.06 7.23
C ARG A 56 -10.15 2.68 6.31
N ARG A 57 -10.27 1.48 5.73
CA ARG A 57 -9.25 0.94 4.84
C ARG A 57 -8.98 1.86 3.66
N ARG A 58 -10.02 2.42 3.06
CA ARG A 58 -9.84 3.26 1.87
C ARG A 58 -9.14 4.58 2.17
N GLN A 59 -9.01 4.92 3.44
CA GLN A 59 -8.30 6.14 3.82
C GLN A 59 -6.80 5.93 3.94
N ILE A 60 -6.36 4.66 3.90
CA ILE A 60 -4.96 4.32 4.04
C ILE A 60 -4.09 5.02 2.99
N PRO A 61 -4.41 4.97 1.70
CA PRO A 61 -3.54 5.61 0.71
C PRO A 61 -3.45 7.12 0.87
N VAL A 62 -4.56 7.76 1.21
CA VAL A 62 -4.56 9.21 1.41
C VAL A 62 -3.70 9.58 2.61
N ALA A 63 -3.85 8.84 3.72
CA ALA A 63 -3.06 9.10 4.91
C ALA A 63 -1.58 8.87 4.65
N PHE A 64 -1.25 7.84 3.90
CA PHE A 64 0.12 7.55 3.54
C PHE A 64 0.73 8.70 2.74
N ARG A 65 -0.04 9.22 1.79
CA ARG A 65 0.43 10.32 0.97
C ARG A 65 0.65 11.58 1.81
N LEU A 66 -0.25 11.86 2.75
CA LEU A 66 -0.11 13.02 3.61
C LEU A 66 1.08 12.89 4.54
N LEU A 67 1.35 11.67 4.99
CA LEU A 67 2.45 11.44 5.91
C LEU A 67 3.81 11.45 5.23
N THR A 68 3.92 10.87 4.07
CA THR A 68 5.21 10.69 3.41
C THR A 68 5.44 11.62 2.22
N GLY A 69 4.39 12.20 1.71
CA GLY A 69 4.47 13.01 0.50
C GLY A 69 4.49 12.19 -0.77
N GLU A 70 4.38 10.86 -0.66
CA GLU A 70 4.42 9.98 -1.82
C GLU A 70 3.00 9.54 -2.18
N ASP A 71 2.68 9.59 -3.46
CA ASP A 71 1.39 9.11 -3.94
C ASP A 71 1.53 7.62 -4.24
N PRO A 72 0.78 6.74 -3.56
CA PRO A 72 0.92 5.30 -3.80
C PRO A 72 0.60 4.88 -5.22
N LEU A 73 -0.19 5.67 -5.95
CA LEU A 73 -0.49 5.37 -7.33
C LEU A 73 0.59 5.83 -8.29
N ALA A 74 1.51 6.66 -7.84
CA ALA A 74 2.52 7.21 -8.73
C ALA A 74 3.37 6.12 -9.36
N ALA A 75 3.75 5.12 -8.59
CA ALA A 75 4.56 4.03 -9.10
C ALA A 75 3.83 3.25 -10.19
N CYS A 76 2.54 3.00 -9.99
CA CYS A 76 1.74 2.29 -10.96
C CYS A 76 1.53 3.13 -12.21
N LEU A 77 1.27 4.40 -12.05
CA LEU A 77 1.09 5.28 -13.19
C LEU A 77 2.37 5.45 -13.98
N ALA A 78 3.50 5.52 -13.29
CA ALA A 78 4.78 5.63 -13.95
C ALA A 78 5.06 4.38 -14.78
N SER A 79 4.75 3.22 -14.26
CA SER A 79 4.93 1.97 -14.99
C SER A 79 4.02 1.92 -16.20
N ALA A 80 2.76 2.33 -16.04
CA ALA A 80 1.82 2.33 -17.13
C ALA A 80 2.27 3.28 -18.23
N HIS A 81 2.78 4.44 -17.84
CA HIS A 81 3.28 5.38 -18.80
C HIS A 81 4.47 4.82 -19.57
N ALA A 82 5.38 4.16 -18.90
CA ALA A 82 6.53 3.57 -19.54
C ALA A 82 6.08 2.55 -20.57
N ASP A 83 5.09 1.74 -20.21
CA ASP A 83 4.58 0.74 -21.12
C ASP A 83 3.93 1.39 -22.33
N ASN A 84 3.17 2.44 -22.10
CA ASN A 84 2.52 3.10 -23.22
C ASN A 84 3.48 3.76 -24.13
N ARG A 85 4.63 4.20 -23.61
CA ARG A 85 5.52 4.87 -24.44
C ARG A 85 6.26 3.94 -25.18
N GLY A 86 6.45 2.77 -24.68
CA GLY A 86 7.22 1.73 -25.29
C GLY A 86 6.75 1.45 -26.65
#